data_f111e860a7e01c5722470f6da34d7285
#
_entry.id   f111e860a7e01c5722470f6da34d7285
#
_cell.length_a   1.000
_cell.length_b   1.000
_cell.length_c   1.000
_cell.angle_alpha   90.00
_cell.angle_beta   90.00
_cell.angle_gamma   90.00
#
_symmetry.space_group_name_H-M   'P 1'
#
loop_
_entity.id
_entity.type
_entity.pdbx_description
1 polymer ?
#
loop_
_entity_poly.entity_id
_entity_poly.type
_entity_poly.pdbx_seq_one_letter_code
_entity_poly.pdbx_strand_id
1 'polypeptide(L)'
;ISLPSEEDLEAPSSEELEKQQRIESLYTSSYNFIEGVLNNLKRKQRFTIEKGLEIVSEIVNTEKATSTLYGKAVQGGKDIPDNLAAHSVNVCIYALMLGKGVNYSRKQLIELGITAILHDVGMVFIPQEIVEKNGKLTASEIEKIKKHPYYTYKILQTLGEKYSWI
;
A
#
# COMPACT_ATOMS: atom_id res chain seq x y z
N ILE A 1 -3.49 -15.65 -42.98
CA ILE A 1 -3.37 -14.80 -41.77
C ILE A 1 -1.93 -14.94 -41.34
N SER A 2 -1.08 -13.95 -41.72
CA SER A 2 0.31 -13.90 -41.25
C SER A 2 0.32 -13.42 -39.80
N LEU A 3 1.03 -14.12 -38.93
CA LEU A 3 1.30 -13.65 -37.57
C LEU A 3 2.22 -12.41 -37.66
N PRO A 4 2.00 -11.39 -36.79
CA PRO A 4 2.90 -10.25 -36.74
C PRO A 4 4.33 -10.73 -36.46
N SER A 5 5.31 -10.18 -37.16
CA SER A 5 6.73 -10.47 -36.95
C SER A 5 7.18 -9.88 -35.60
N GLU A 6 8.18 -10.51 -34.98
CA GLU A 6 8.79 -10.00 -33.72
C GLU A 6 9.42 -8.59 -33.86
N GLU A 7 9.55 -8.08 -35.09
CA GLU A 7 10.08 -6.74 -35.41
C GLU A 7 9.05 -5.61 -35.26
N ASP A 8 7.76 -5.90 -35.08
CA ASP A 8 6.70 -4.87 -34.93
C ASP A 8 6.53 -4.35 -33.48
N LEU A 9 7.35 -4.81 -32.52
CA LEU A 9 7.40 -4.25 -31.17
C LEU A 9 8.38 -3.08 -31.15
N GLU A 10 7.90 -1.87 -31.48
CA GLU A 10 8.69 -0.65 -31.28
C GLU A 10 9.16 -0.56 -29.82
N ALA A 11 10.46 -0.32 -29.63
CA ALA A 11 11.00 -0.06 -28.29
C ALA A 11 10.28 1.15 -27.67
N PRO A 12 9.95 1.11 -26.36
CA PRO A 12 9.23 2.20 -25.71
C PRO A 12 10.00 3.53 -25.88
N SER A 13 9.28 4.60 -26.18
CA SER A 13 9.86 5.93 -26.30
C SER A 13 10.47 6.41 -24.97
N SER A 14 11.38 7.40 -25.04
CA SER A 14 11.97 7.98 -23.82
C SER A 14 10.90 8.51 -22.85
N GLU A 15 9.83 9.08 -23.36
CA GLU A 15 8.69 9.59 -22.57
C GLU A 15 7.91 8.47 -21.88
N GLU A 16 7.72 7.34 -22.55
CA GLU A 16 7.08 6.16 -21.96
C GLU A 16 7.94 5.53 -20.87
N LEU A 17 9.27 5.49 -21.06
CA LEU A 17 10.21 5.01 -20.05
C LEU A 17 10.20 5.92 -18.81
N GLU A 18 10.22 7.23 -18.98
CA GLU A 18 10.13 8.19 -17.88
C GLU A 18 8.81 8.05 -17.10
N LYS A 19 7.69 7.90 -17.82
CA LYS A 19 6.37 7.65 -17.23
C LYS A 19 6.34 6.35 -16.43
N GLN A 20 6.93 5.30 -16.97
CA GLN A 20 7.06 4.00 -16.29
C GLN A 20 7.87 4.11 -15.01
N GLN A 21 9.06 4.73 -15.07
CA GLN A 21 9.92 4.96 -13.91
C GLN A 21 9.22 5.79 -12.83
N ARG A 22 8.49 6.84 -13.23
CA ARG A 22 7.69 7.65 -12.31
C ARG A 22 6.64 6.80 -11.59
N ILE A 23 5.90 5.95 -12.31
CA ILE A 23 4.91 5.05 -11.72
C ILE A 23 5.58 4.07 -10.73
N GLU A 24 6.71 3.51 -11.10
CA GLU A 24 7.45 2.58 -10.22
C GLU A 24 7.96 3.26 -8.95
N SER A 25 8.36 4.53 -9.04
CA SER A 25 8.77 5.32 -7.88
C SER A 25 7.63 5.55 -6.88
N LEU A 26 6.37 5.51 -7.30
CA LEU A 26 5.22 5.63 -6.41
C LEU A 26 5.09 4.42 -5.47
N TYR A 27 5.47 3.21 -5.92
CA TYR A 27 5.54 2.06 -5.03
C TYR A 27 6.55 2.29 -3.90
N THR A 28 7.76 2.69 -4.25
CA THR A 28 8.83 2.99 -3.29
C THR A 28 8.45 4.11 -2.34
N SER A 29 7.81 5.17 -2.85
CA SER A 29 7.30 6.28 -2.03
C SER A 29 6.23 5.83 -1.05
N SER A 30 5.31 4.96 -1.49
CA SER A 30 4.27 4.37 -0.62
C SER A 30 4.88 3.49 0.47
N TYR A 31 5.87 2.66 0.10
CA TYR A 31 6.60 1.82 1.03
C TYR A 31 7.32 2.65 2.10
N ASN A 32 8.10 3.64 1.69
CA ASN A 32 8.84 4.52 2.60
C ASN A 32 7.91 5.31 3.53
N PHE A 33 6.74 5.73 3.03
CA PHE A 33 5.73 6.40 3.85
C PHE A 33 5.25 5.48 4.97
N ILE A 34 4.76 4.28 4.65
CA ILE A 34 4.20 3.38 5.67
C ILE A 34 5.29 2.84 6.61
N GLU A 35 6.48 2.55 6.10
CA GLU A 35 7.62 2.17 6.95
C GLU A 35 7.96 3.27 7.94
N GLY A 36 7.97 4.53 7.52
CA GLY A 36 8.14 5.69 8.38
C GLY A 36 7.06 5.79 9.47
N VAL A 37 5.80 5.56 9.13
CA VAL A 37 4.68 5.51 10.09
C VAL A 37 4.91 4.41 11.12
N LEU A 38 5.21 3.18 10.69
CA LEU A 38 5.45 2.05 11.58
C LEU A 38 6.63 2.30 12.52
N ASN A 39 7.73 2.89 12.00
CA ASN A 39 8.91 3.22 12.79
C ASN A 39 8.62 4.31 13.84
N ASN A 40 7.83 5.35 13.49
CA ASN A 40 7.40 6.36 14.44
C ASN A 40 6.54 5.75 15.56
N LEU A 41 5.60 4.87 15.21
CA LEU A 41 4.75 4.18 16.19
C LEU A 41 5.56 3.30 17.15
N LYS A 42 6.56 2.54 16.65
CA LYS A 42 7.48 1.77 17.49
C LYS A 42 8.25 2.64 18.48
N ARG A 43 8.60 3.86 18.06
CA ARG A 43 9.30 4.84 18.90
C ARG A 43 8.36 5.70 19.76
N LYS A 44 7.04 5.42 19.76
CA LYS A 44 6.00 6.21 20.44
C LYS A 44 5.99 7.69 19.99
N GLN A 45 6.36 7.94 18.74
CA GLN A 45 6.35 9.27 18.11
C GLN A 45 5.04 9.48 17.35
N ARG A 46 4.67 10.75 17.18
CA ARG A 46 3.54 11.12 16.33
C ARG A 46 3.90 10.93 14.86
N PHE A 47 2.89 10.66 14.06
CA PHE A 47 2.98 10.63 12.60
C PHE A 47 1.85 11.47 12.00
N THR A 48 2.00 11.80 10.74
CA THR A 48 1.00 12.52 9.95
C THR A 48 0.72 11.73 8.68
N ILE A 49 -0.40 11.99 8.02
CA ILE A 49 -0.81 11.26 6.80
C ILE A 49 -0.78 12.11 5.54
N GLU A 50 -0.40 13.39 5.64
CA GLU A 50 -0.37 14.32 4.52
C GLU A 50 0.45 13.76 3.34
N LYS A 51 1.63 13.21 3.64
CA LYS A 51 2.46 12.60 2.60
C LYS A 51 1.82 11.38 1.96
N GLY A 52 1.12 10.57 2.75
CA GLY A 52 0.33 9.44 2.24
C GLY A 52 -0.81 9.90 1.33
N LEU A 53 -1.52 10.96 1.71
CA LEU A 53 -2.57 11.57 0.88
C LEU A 53 -2.02 12.08 -0.46
N GLU A 54 -0.87 12.74 -0.47
CA GLU A 54 -0.19 13.18 -1.69
C GLU A 54 0.12 11.99 -2.61
N ILE A 55 0.76 10.94 -2.07
CA ILE A 55 1.16 9.75 -2.84
C ILE A 55 -0.06 9.03 -3.41
N VAL A 56 -1.06 8.75 -2.59
CA VAL A 56 -2.29 8.08 -3.05
C VAL A 56 -3.03 8.93 -4.08
N SER A 57 -3.09 10.26 -3.87
CA SER A 57 -3.67 11.18 -4.86
C SER A 57 -2.91 11.13 -6.18
N GLU A 58 -1.58 11.04 -6.17
CA GLU A 58 -0.78 10.91 -7.38
C GLU A 58 -1.04 9.58 -8.10
N ILE A 59 -1.12 8.46 -7.37
CA ILE A 59 -1.48 7.15 -7.94
C ILE A 59 -2.87 7.19 -8.60
N VAL A 60 -3.83 7.82 -7.93
CA VAL A 60 -5.22 7.93 -8.45
C VAL A 60 -5.29 8.78 -9.71
N ASN A 61 -4.53 9.88 -9.77
CA ASN A 61 -4.55 10.85 -10.86
C ASN A 61 -3.66 10.48 -12.06
N THR A 62 -2.66 9.63 -11.87
CA THR A 62 -1.75 9.23 -12.94
C THR A 62 -2.39 8.12 -13.76
N GLU A 63 -2.52 8.37 -15.07
CA GLU A 63 -3.04 7.39 -16.01
C GLU A 63 -2.22 6.09 -15.97
N LYS A 64 -2.89 4.96 -15.97
CA LYS A 64 -2.31 3.61 -15.87
C LYS A 64 -1.52 3.30 -14.59
N ALA A 65 -1.28 4.29 -13.67
CA ALA A 65 -0.48 4.01 -12.46
C ALA A 65 -1.05 2.83 -11.65
N THR A 66 -2.36 2.84 -11.38
CA THR A 66 -2.99 1.77 -10.59
C THR A 66 -2.83 0.39 -11.23
N SER A 67 -3.03 0.26 -12.55
CA SER A 67 -2.89 -1.01 -13.26
C SER A 67 -1.44 -1.48 -13.35
N THR A 68 -0.50 -0.57 -13.58
CA THR A 68 0.93 -0.87 -13.60
C THR A 68 1.41 -1.34 -12.23
N LEU A 69 1.04 -0.63 -11.16
CA LEU A 69 1.39 -1.01 -9.79
C LEU A 69 0.72 -2.32 -9.37
N TYR A 70 -0.51 -2.57 -9.82
CA TYR A 70 -1.19 -3.85 -9.61
C TYR A 70 -0.40 -5.00 -10.24
N GLY A 71 0.04 -4.87 -11.48
CA GLY A 71 0.90 -5.86 -12.11
C GLY A 71 2.16 -6.14 -11.30
N LYS A 72 2.84 -5.10 -10.80
CA LYS A 72 4.03 -5.23 -9.95
C LYS A 72 3.72 -5.94 -8.62
N ALA A 73 2.62 -5.58 -7.96
CA ALA A 73 2.21 -6.17 -6.69
C ALA A 73 1.85 -7.66 -6.81
N VAL A 74 1.20 -8.06 -7.92
CA VAL A 74 0.81 -9.46 -8.18
C VAL A 74 2.01 -10.33 -8.58
N GLN A 75 2.93 -9.80 -9.38
CA GLN A 75 4.09 -10.57 -9.83
C GLN A 75 5.10 -10.85 -8.71
N GLY A 76 5.03 -10.13 -7.60
CA GLY A 76 5.92 -10.33 -6.46
C GLY A 76 7.37 -10.20 -6.89
N GLY A 77 7.86 -8.98 -7.14
CA GLY A 77 9.25 -8.76 -7.55
C GLY A 77 10.22 -9.27 -6.47
N LYS A 78 11.38 -9.80 -6.88
CA LYS A 78 12.47 -10.19 -5.97
C LYS A 78 12.94 -9.03 -5.07
N ASP A 79 12.60 -7.81 -5.47
CA ASP A 79 12.97 -6.57 -4.79
C ASP A 79 11.89 -6.04 -3.82
N ILE A 80 10.73 -6.73 -3.68
CA ILE A 80 9.67 -6.36 -2.73
C ILE A 80 9.91 -7.11 -1.42
N PRO A 81 10.19 -6.41 -0.31
CA PRO A 81 10.34 -7.06 1.00
C PRO A 81 9.06 -7.79 1.41
N ASP A 82 9.21 -8.99 1.96
CA ASP A 82 8.08 -9.70 2.59
C ASP A 82 7.90 -9.21 4.02
N ASN A 83 7.25 -8.07 4.18
CA ASN A 83 7.02 -7.44 5.47
C ASN A 83 5.70 -6.65 5.50
N LEU A 84 5.33 -6.16 6.69
CA LEU A 84 4.08 -5.42 6.93
C LEU A 84 3.96 -4.17 6.03
N ALA A 85 5.06 -3.45 5.76
CA ALA A 85 5.01 -2.25 4.93
C ALA A 85 4.66 -2.60 3.47
N ALA A 86 5.30 -3.61 2.90
CA ALA A 86 4.99 -4.09 1.55
C ALA A 86 3.56 -4.64 1.46
N HIS A 87 3.12 -5.40 2.48
CA HIS A 87 1.73 -5.86 2.58
C HIS A 87 0.75 -4.69 2.51
N SER A 88 0.95 -3.65 3.32
CA SER A 88 0.09 -2.46 3.36
C SER A 88 0.02 -1.73 2.01
N VAL A 89 1.16 -1.60 1.31
CA VAL A 89 1.21 -1.02 -0.04
C VAL A 89 0.44 -1.87 -1.04
N ASN A 90 0.64 -3.18 -1.03
CA ASN A 90 -0.05 -4.09 -1.93
C ASN A 90 -1.58 -4.06 -1.71
N VAL A 91 -2.03 -4.07 -0.45
CA VAL A 91 -3.46 -3.94 -0.11
C VAL A 91 -4.03 -2.61 -0.60
N CYS A 92 -3.29 -1.50 -0.45
CA CYS A 92 -3.69 -0.20 -1.01
C CYS A 92 -3.88 -0.28 -2.54
N ILE A 93 -2.92 -0.85 -3.26
CA ILE A 93 -2.97 -0.99 -4.72
C ILE A 93 -4.16 -1.86 -5.14
N TYR A 94 -4.39 -2.99 -4.48
CA TYR A 94 -5.53 -3.87 -4.74
C TYR A 94 -6.87 -3.16 -4.49
N ALA A 95 -6.97 -2.42 -3.37
CA ALA A 95 -8.16 -1.65 -3.04
C ALA A 95 -8.45 -0.57 -4.09
N LEU A 96 -7.43 0.16 -4.55
CA LEU A 96 -7.57 1.17 -5.61
C LEU A 96 -8.00 0.54 -6.93
N MET A 97 -7.47 -0.63 -7.28
CA MET A 97 -7.85 -1.35 -8.51
C MET A 97 -9.31 -1.78 -8.46
N LEU A 98 -9.75 -2.34 -7.33
CA LEU A 98 -11.16 -2.71 -7.11
C LEU A 98 -12.07 -1.48 -7.11
N GLY A 99 -11.70 -0.42 -6.40
CA GLY A 99 -12.47 0.83 -6.34
C GLY A 99 -12.67 1.47 -7.72
N LYS A 100 -11.63 1.45 -8.57
CA LYS A 100 -11.76 1.87 -9.98
C LYS A 100 -12.72 0.96 -10.76
N GLY A 101 -12.64 -0.34 -10.55
CA GLY A 101 -13.52 -1.32 -11.22
C GLY A 101 -15.02 -1.13 -10.89
N VAL A 102 -15.34 -0.60 -9.71
CA VAL A 102 -16.71 -0.28 -9.29
C VAL A 102 -17.04 1.22 -9.42
N ASN A 103 -16.26 1.96 -10.18
CA ASN A 103 -16.46 3.37 -10.52
C ASN A 103 -16.51 4.33 -9.31
N TYR A 104 -15.69 4.11 -8.29
CA TYR A 104 -15.54 5.07 -7.19
C TYR A 104 -15.05 6.41 -7.70
N SER A 105 -15.61 7.50 -7.16
CA SER A 105 -15.14 8.86 -7.43
C SER A 105 -13.69 9.04 -6.97
N ARG A 106 -13.00 10.06 -7.51
CA ARG A 106 -11.63 10.41 -7.12
C ARG A 106 -11.48 10.54 -5.61
N LYS A 107 -12.43 11.20 -4.94
CA LYS A 107 -12.43 11.37 -3.47
C LYS A 107 -12.49 10.02 -2.78
N GLN A 108 -13.44 9.17 -3.16
CA GLN A 108 -13.60 7.83 -2.57
C GLN A 108 -12.37 6.95 -2.79
N LEU A 109 -11.70 7.05 -3.96
CA LEU A 109 -10.46 6.32 -4.22
C LEU A 109 -9.33 6.77 -3.28
N ILE A 110 -9.17 8.09 -3.05
CA ILE A 110 -8.14 8.59 -2.15
C ILE A 110 -8.42 8.14 -0.71
N GLU A 111 -9.66 8.26 -0.25
CA GLU A 111 -10.09 7.80 1.08
C GLU A 111 -9.86 6.30 1.25
N LEU A 112 -10.26 5.49 0.26
CA LEU A 112 -10.04 4.04 0.24
C LEU A 112 -8.55 3.68 0.29
N GLY A 113 -7.72 4.33 -0.52
CA GLY A 113 -6.28 4.06 -0.58
C GLY A 113 -5.57 4.38 0.74
N ILE A 114 -5.90 5.53 1.37
CA ILE A 114 -5.34 5.88 2.69
C ILE A 114 -5.80 4.92 3.77
N THR A 115 -7.09 4.56 3.79
CA THR A 115 -7.60 3.58 4.75
C THR A 115 -6.91 2.23 4.56
N ALA A 116 -6.75 1.79 3.31
CA ALA A 116 -6.11 0.53 2.99
C ALA A 116 -4.63 0.49 3.37
N ILE A 117 -3.85 1.56 3.14
CA ILE A 117 -2.42 1.57 3.50
C ILE A 117 -2.19 1.63 5.01
N LEU A 118 -3.16 2.10 5.79
CA LEU A 118 -3.06 2.24 7.24
C LEU A 118 -3.80 1.13 8.01
N HIS A 119 -4.50 0.21 7.33
CA HIS A 119 -5.43 -0.74 7.96
C HIS A 119 -4.78 -1.60 9.06
N ASP A 120 -3.52 -1.93 8.90
CA ASP A 120 -2.77 -2.85 9.76
C ASP A 120 -1.68 -2.19 10.63
N VAL A 121 -1.67 -0.84 10.75
CA VAL A 121 -0.65 -0.16 11.57
C VAL A 121 -0.65 -0.61 13.04
N GLY A 122 -1.76 -1.15 13.54
CA GLY A 122 -1.86 -1.74 14.87
C GLY A 122 -1.04 -3.02 15.06
N MET A 123 -0.62 -3.67 13.99
CA MET A 123 0.28 -4.84 14.04
C MET A 123 1.62 -4.51 14.70
N VAL A 124 2.03 -3.24 14.71
CA VAL A 124 3.25 -2.79 15.39
C VAL A 124 3.26 -3.09 16.89
N PHE A 125 2.09 -3.31 17.50
CA PHE A 125 1.94 -3.66 18.92
C PHE A 125 1.79 -5.16 19.18
N ILE A 126 1.79 -5.97 18.13
CA ILE A 126 1.84 -7.43 18.25
C ILE A 126 3.31 -7.84 18.44
N PRO A 127 3.63 -8.72 19.42
CA PRO A 127 5.00 -9.18 19.61
C PRO A 127 5.61 -9.74 18.33
N GLN A 128 6.83 -9.31 18.00
CA GLN A 128 7.49 -9.64 16.75
C GLN A 128 7.70 -11.15 16.59
N GLU A 129 7.98 -11.86 17.68
CA GLU A 129 8.12 -13.31 17.70
C GLU A 129 6.82 -14.06 17.29
N ILE A 130 5.66 -13.41 17.39
CA ILE A 130 4.39 -13.96 16.92
C ILE A 130 4.19 -13.66 15.44
N VAL A 131 4.50 -12.42 15.01
CA VAL A 131 4.34 -11.98 13.62
C VAL A 131 5.29 -12.74 12.69
N GLU A 132 6.54 -12.97 13.12
CA GLU A 132 7.59 -13.63 12.34
C GLU A 132 7.66 -15.16 12.58
N LYS A 133 6.70 -15.72 13.30
CA LYS A 133 6.73 -17.14 13.65
C LYS A 133 6.64 -18.05 12.44
N ASN A 134 7.68 -18.83 12.21
CA ASN A 134 7.65 -19.92 11.24
C ASN A 134 6.85 -21.11 11.81
N GLY A 135 5.66 -21.35 11.25
CA GLY A 135 4.83 -22.48 11.64
C GLY A 135 3.43 -22.09 12.14
N LYS A 136 2.72 -23.03 12.73
CA LYS A 136 1.34 -22.80 13.19
C LYS A 136 1.30 -21.93 14.44
N LEU A 137 0.42 -20.94 14.42
CA LEU A 137 0.11 -20.12 15.58
C LEU A 137 -0.74 -20.91 16.57
N THR A 138 -0.46 -20.76 17.86
CA THR A 138 -1.32 -21.25 18.94
C THR A 138 -2.60 -20.41 19.04
N ALA A 139 -3.63 -20.93 19.71
CA ALA A 139 -4.86 -20.18 19.95
C ALA A 139 -4.60 -18.86 20.69
N SER A 140 -3.69 -18.87 21.68
CA SER A 140 -3.31 -17.65 22.43
C SER A 140 -2.61 -16.61 21.56
N GLU A 141 -1.74 -17.03 20.60
CA GLU A 141 -1.08 -16.14 19.66
C GLU A 141 -2.07 -15.53 18.68
N ILE A 142 -3.02 -16.33 18.17
CA ILE A 142 -4.11 -15.86 17.31
C ILE A 142 -4.94 -14.79 18.03
N GLU A 143 -5.29 -15.00 19.31
CA GLU A 143 -6.04 -14.00 20.08
C GLU A 143 -5.26 -12.69 20.30
N LYS A 144 -3.91 -12.75 20.35
CA LYS A 144 -3.10 -11.53 20.37
C LYS A 144 -3.14 -10.82 19.03
N ILE A 145 -2.98 -11.53 17.91
CA ILE A 145 -3.06 -10.93 16.56
C ILE A 145 -4.42 -10.29 16.33
N LYS A 146 -5.52 -10.93 16.72
CA LYS A 146 -6.88 -10.37 16.58
C LYS A 146 -7.09 -9.02 17.26
N LYS A 147 -6.18 -8.57 18.11
CA LYS A 147 -6.23 -7.24 18.74
C LYS A 147 -5.74 -6.11 17.85
N HIS A 148 -5.04 -6.40 16.74
CA HIS A 148 -4.49 -5.34 15.88
C HIS A 148 -5.53 -4.35 15.34
N PRO A 149 -6.79 -4.74 14.98
CA PRO A 149 -7.76 -3.75 14.51
C PRO A 149 -8.13 -2.74 15.59
N TYR A 150 -8.22 -3.20 16.83
CA TYR A 150 -8.44 -2.30 17.97
C TYR A 150 -7.27 -1.33 18.17
N TYR A 151 -6.04 -1.80 18.02
CA TYR A 151 -4.86 -0.94 18.10
C TYR A 151 -4.82 0.04 16.92
N THR A 152 -5.10 -0.41 15.70
CA THR A 152 -5.23 0.44 14.51
C THR A 152 -6.25 1.57 14.77
N TYR A 153 -7.44 1.23 15.22
CA TYR A 153 -8.47 2.20 15.56
C TYR A 153 -7.98 3.24 16.58
N LYS A 154 -7.33 2.80 17.67
CA LYS A 154 -6.77 3.71 18.68
C LYS A 154 -5.69 4.62 18.12
N ILE A 155 -4.84 4.13 17.25
CA ILE A 155 -3.80 4.92 16.58
C ILE A 155 -4.46 5.98 15.70
N LEU A 156 -5.39 5.58 14.84
CA LEU A 156 -6.02 6.47 13.87
C LEU A 156 -6.85 7.57 14.54
N GLN A 157 -7.48 7.29 15.69
CA GLN A 157 -8.13 8.33 16.51
C GLN A 157 -7.19 9.48 16.89
N THR A 158 -5.88 9.25 16.98
CA THR A 158 -4.91 10.30 17.33
C THR A 158 -4.68 11.32 16.22
N LEU A 159 -5.13 11.03 14.99
CA LEU A 159 -5.06 11.94 13.85
C LEU A 159 -6.06 13.11 13.94
N GLY A 160 -7.06 13.01 14.83
CA GLY A 160 -8.04 14.04 15.10
C GLY A 160 -9.25 14.03 14.15
N GLU A 161 -10.20 14.92 14.43
CA GLU A 161 -11.52 14.97 13.76
C GLU A 161 -11.42 15.18 12.24
N LYS A 162 -10.40 15.90 11.76
CA LYS A 162 -10.15 16.13 10.33
C LYS A 162 -10.09 14.83 9.53
N TYR A 163 -9.69 13.73 10.18
CA TYR A 163 -9.49 12.43 9.55
C TYR A 163 -10.40 11.35 10.12
N SER A 164 -11.55 11.74 10.73
CA SER A 164 -12.52 10.81 11.34
C SER A 164 -13.17 9.84 10.34
N TRP A 165 -12.96 10.04 9.06
CA TRP A 165 -13.45 9.18 7.98
C TRP A 165 -12.54 7.96 7.70
N ILE A 166 -11.31 7.89 8.28
CA ILE A 166 -10.43 6.72 8.25
C ILE A 166 -10.93 5.73 9.35
#